data_c158d5fefc24fc6740a060d218f0cb1c
#
_entry.id   c158d5fefc24fc6740a060d218f0cb1c
#
_cell.length_a   1.000
_cell.length_b   1.000
_cell.length_c   1.000
_cell.angle_alpha   90.00
_cell.angle_beta   90.00
_cell.angle_gamma   90.00
#
_symmetry.space_group_name_H-M   'P 1'
#
loop_
_entity.id
_entity.type
_entity.pdbx_description
1 polymer ?
#
loop_
_entity_poly.entity_id
_entity_poly.type
_entity_poly.pdbx_seq_one_letter_code
_entity_poly.pdbx_strand_id
1 'polypeptide(L)'
;MQFSLVVSLIYGEGDLIPILKSSLITISFGAILFIICRNGKSEIAVRDGFVIVTLGWILMAVFSALPFWISGEIPTYTDSFFEAMSGLTTTGATILGHIDINEIENLPHGLLFWRSFTQFIGGMGIIVFSIAMLPLLGMGGVQLFKAEVAGPTADKLTPRVKQTAKYLWSIYVGFVIILTFILWIAGMTFFDAICHSFTTVSYTHLRAHETSRY
;
A
#
# COMPACT_ATOMS: atom_id res chain seq x y z
N MET A 1 8.87 2.51 -4.80
CA MET A 1 10.26 2.32 -5.28
C MET A 1 11.05 3.62 -5.45
N GLN A 2 10.50 4.69 -6.07
CA GLN A 2 11.27 5.94 -6.28
C GLN A 2 11.75 6.57 -4.96
N PHE A 3 10.91 6.61 -3.93
CA PHE A 3 11.31 7.11 -2.61
C PHE A 3 12.40 6.24 -1.96
N SER A 4 12.33 4.92 -2.14
CA SER A 4 13.36 4.01 -1.66
C SER A 4 14.70 4.21 -2.37
N LEU A 5 14.69 4.56 -3.68
CA LEU A 5 15.91 4.93 -4.40
C LEU A 5 16.56 6.17 -3.79
N VAL A 6 15.76 7.17 -3.41
CA VAL A 6 16.31 8.37 -2.74
C VAL A 6 16.93 8.02 -1.40
N VAL A 7 16.28 7.16 -0.62
CA VAL A 7 16.83 6.68 0.66
C VAL A 7 18.13 5.92 0.44
N SER A 8 18.16 4.97 -0.48
CA SER A 8 19.35 4.19 -0.82
C SER A 8 20.52 5.07 -1.31
N LEU A 9 20.24 6.16 -2.04
CA LEU A 9 21.24 7.13 -2.44
C LEU A 9 21.83 7.92 -1.23
N ILE A 10 21.00 8.26 -0.25
CA ILE A 10 21.42 9.00 0.93
C ILE A 10 22.33 8.15 1.81
N TYR A 11 22.00 6.86 2.00
CA TYR A 11 22.77 5.96 2.86
C TYR A 11 23.95 5.29 2.13
N GLY A 12 23.95 5.25 0.78
CA GLY A 12 25.07 4.75 -0.02
C GLY A 12 25.28 3.23 0.09
N GLU A 13 24.23 2.48 0.38
CA GLU A 13 24.26 1.03 0.54
C GLU A 13 24.10 0.30 -0.81
N GLY A 14 24.41 -1.00 -0.85
CA GLY A 14 24.43 -1.79 -2.08
C GLY A 14 23.08 -2.08 -2.72
N ASP A 15 21.96 -1.62 -2.14
CA ASP A 15 20.58 -1.88 -2.57
C ASP A 15 20.08 -0.96 -3.70
N LEU A 16 20.86 0.06 -4.08
CA LEU A 16 20.48 1.01 -5.13
C LEU A 16 20.21 0.32 -6.46
N ILE A 17 21.12 -0.56 -6.90
CA ILE A 17 21.01 -1.25 -8.21
C ILE A 17 19.80 -2.22 -8.21
N PRO A 18 19.59 -3.07 -7.21
CA PRO A 18 18.38 -3.89 -7.09
C PRO A 18 17.08 -3.10 -7.17
N ILE A 19 16.95 -2.01 -6.40
CA ILE A 19 15.74 -1.18 -6.40
C ILE A 19 15.54 -0.49 -7.75
N LEU A 20 16.62 -0.01 -8.38
CA LEU A 20 16.55 0.62 -9.71
C LEU A 20 16.10 -0.38 -10.78
N LYS A 21 16.68 -1.60 -10.81
CA LYS A 21 16.26 -2.65 -11.73
C LYS A 21 14.78 -3.00 -11.55
N SER A 22 14.34 -3.20 -10.30
CA SER A 22 12.94 -3.49 -9.97
C SER A 22 12.00 -2.38 -10.43
N SER A 23 12.40 -1.13 -10.23
CA SER A 23 11.65 0.05 -10.68
C SER A 23 11.52 0.10 -12.20
N LEU A 24 12.61 -0.12 -12.93
CA LEU A 24 12.62 -0.15 -14.40
C LEU A 24 11.73 -1.27 -14.96
N ILE A 25 11.80 -2.47 -14.39
CA ILE A 25 10.94 -3.59 -14.78
C ILE A 25 9.47 -3.22 -14.57
N THR A 26 9.13 -2.67 -13.41
CA THR A 26 7.76 -2.30 -13.07
C THR A 26 7.23 -1.20 -14.01
N ILE A 27 8.03 -0.15 -14.26
CA ILE A 27 7.64 0.96 -15.13
C ILE A 27 7.49 0.47 -16.57
N SER A 28 8.41 -0.36 -17.06
CA SER A 28 8.34 -0.89 -18.42
C SER A 28 7.10 -1.76 -18.64
N PHE A 29 6.79 -2.63 -17.69
CA PHE A 29 5.59 -3.45 -17.73
C PHE A 29 4.33 -2.60 -17.71
N GLY A 30 4.26 -1.61 -16.81
CA GLY A 30 3.13 -0.69 -16.72
C GLY A 30 2.94 0.14 -18.00
N ALA A 31 4.03 0.61 -18.61
CA ALA A 31 4.00 1.35 -19.86
C ALA A 31 3.49 0.47 -21.03
N ILE A 32 3.95 -0.77 -21.11
CA ILE A 32 3.47 -1.74 -22.12
C ILE A 32 1.97 -1.98 -21.97
N LEU A 33 1.51 -2.26 -20.75
CA LEU A 33 0.08 -2.45 -20.49
C LEU A 33 -0.73 -1.21 -20.84
N PHE A 34 -0.24 -0.04 -20.48
CA PHE A 34 -0.92 1.23 -20.79
C PHE A 34 -1.06 1.43 -22.32
N ILE A 35 0.00 1.15 -23.08
CA ILE A 35 -0.03 1.28 -24.56
C ILE A 35 -1.04 0.30 -25.16
N ILE A 36 -1.06 -0.94 -24.69
CA ILE A 36 -1.96 -1.99 -25.19
C ILE A 36 -3.42 -1.65 -24.86
N CYS A 37 -3.69 -1.19 -23.63
CA CYS A 37 -5.04 -1.04 -23.12
C CYS A 37 -5.64 0.37 -23.33
N ARG A 38 -4.88 1.35 -23.81
CA ARG A 38 -5.31 2.77 -23.91
C ARG A 38 -6.56 3.01 -24.78
N ASN A 39 -6.87 2.09 -25.69
CA ASN A 39 -8.03 2.18 -26.59
C ASN A 39 -9.23 1.32 -26.11
N GLY A 40 -9.20 0.85 -24.87
CA GLY A 40 -10.29 0.07 -24.27
C GLY A 40 -11.61 0.87 -24.14
N LYS A 41 -12.73 0.17 -24.12
CA LYS A 41 -14.04 0.77 -23.89
C LYS A 41 -14.17 1.26 -22.46
N SER A 42 -14.82 2.41 -22.24
CA SER A 42 -14.90 3.07 -20.93
C SER A 42 -16.05 2.61 -20.04
N GLU A 43 -16.91 1.70 -20.47
CA GLU A 43 -18.01 1.19 -19.65
C GLU A 43 -17.51 0.04 -18.76
N ILE A 44 -17.41 0.31 -17.47
CA ILE A 44 -16.94 -0.65 -16.46
C ILE A 44 -18.17 -1.14 -15.67
N ALA A 45 -18.46 -2.44 -15.73
CA ALA A 45 -19.48 -3.07 -14.92
C ALA A 45 -18.96 -3.31 -13.49
N VAL A 46 -19.86 -3.49 -12.52
CA VAL A 46 -19.50 -3.77 -11.11
C VAL A 46 -18.59 -4.99 -11.00
N ARG A 47 -18.84 -6.04 -11.79
CA ARG A 47 -18.00 -7.25 -11.85
C ARG A 47 -16.57 -6.92 -12.27
N ASP A 48 -16.40 -6.04 -13.25
CA ASP A 48 -15.07 -5.65 -13.74
C ASP A 48 -14.29 -4.89 -12.67
N GLY A 49 -14.97 -4.10 -11.84
CA GLY A 49 -14.39 -3.43 -10.70
C GLY A 49 -13.73 -4.40 -9.70
N PHE A 50 -14.41 -5.50 -9.36
CA PHE A 50 -13.83 -6.55 -8.49
C PHE A 50 -12.61 -7.21 -9.11
N VAL A 51 -12.67 -7.54 -10.41
CA VAL A 51 -11.56 -8.16 -11.14
C VAL A 51 -10.35 -7.21 -11.17
N ILE A 52 -10.57 -5.94 -11.51
CA ILE A 52 -9.50 -4.92 -11.55
C ILE A 52 -8.82 -4.80 -10.20
N VAL A 53 -9.59 -4.72 -9.11
CA VAL A 53 -9.01 -4.60 -7.77
C VAL A 53 -8.24 -5.85 -7.39
N THR A 54 -8.80 -7.04 -7.57
CA THR A 54 -8.13 -8.29 -7.22
C THR A 54 -6.82 -8.46 -7.99
N LEU A 55 -6.86 -8.29 -9.31
CA LEU A 55 -5.66 -8.35 -10.13
C LEU A 55 -4.66 -7.24 -9.79
N GLY A 56 -5.16 -6.05 -9.48
CA GLY A 56 -4.33 -4.92 -9.05
C GLY A 56 -3.53 -5.24 -7.79
N TRP A 57 -4.16 -5.82 -6.76
CA TRP A 57 -3.47 -6.24 -5.53
C TRP A 57 -2.42 -7.32 -5.79
N ILE A 58 -2.77 -8.34 -6.60
CA ILE A 58 -1.83 -9.40 -6.96
C ILE A 58 -0.63 -8.83 -7.72
N LEU A 59 -0.86 -8.00 -8.74
CA LEU A 59 0.21 -7.38 -9.52
C LEU A 59 1.07 -6.44 -8.65
N MET A 60 0.46 -5.66 -7.76
CA MET A 60 1.22 -4.84 -6.82
C MET A 60 2.15 -5.70 -5.96
N ALA A 61 1.68 -6.82 -5.42
CA ALA A 61 2.52 -7.73 -4.63
C ALA A 61 3.64 -8.36 -5.46
N VAL A 62 3.33 -8.83 -6.68
CA VAL A 62 4.32 -9.38 -7.63
C VAL A 62 5.46 -8.39 -7.87
N PHE A 63 5.15 -7.15 -8.21
CA PHE A 63 6.19 -6.15 -8.47
C PHE A 63 6.85 -5.60 -7.21
N SER A 64 6.13 -5.54 -6.10
CA SER A 64 6.70 -5.11 -4.81
C SER A 64 7.69 -6.11 -4.22
N ALA A 65 7.62 -7.37 -4.61
CA ALA A 65 8.56 -8.42 -4.22
C ALA A 65 9.93 -8.29 -4.91
N LEU A 66 9.99 -7.67 -6.09
CA LEU A 66 11.21 -7.62 -6.91
C LEU A 66 12.43 -7.01 -6.19
N PRO A 67 12.32 -5.89 -5.44
CA PRO A 67 13.46 -5.33 -4.74
C PRO A 67 14.09 -6.31 -3.75
N PHE A 68 13.30 -7.06 -2.99
CA PHE A 68 13.77 -8.05 -2.03
C PHE A 68 14.45 -9.25 -2.71
N TRP A 69 13.87 -9.73 -3.81
CA TRP A 69 14.42 -10.87 -4.54
C TRP A 69 15.68 -10.51 -5.32
N ILE A 70 15.69 -9.37 -6.03
CA ILE A 70 16.82 -8.95 -6.88
C ILE A 70 18.02 -8.52 -6.02
N SER A 71 17.79 -8.03 -4.79
CA SER A 71 18.87 -7.73 -3.85
C SER A 71 19.56 -8.98 -3.33
N GLY A 72 18.86 -10.12 -3.29
CA GLY A 72 19.35 -11.35 -2.68
C GLY A 72 19.14 -11.43 -1.16
N GLU A 73 18.58 -10.37 -0.53
CA GLU A 73 18.29 -10.35 0.91
C GLU A 73 17.25 -11.41 1.28
N ILE A 74 16.31 -11.69 0.38
CA ILE A 74 15.37 -12.79 0.49
C ILE A 74 15.64 -13.74 -0.69
N PRO A 75 16.19 -14.94 -0.42
CA PRO A 75 16.71 -15.82 -1.49
C PRO A 75 15.66 -16.30 -2.48
N THR A 76 14.43 -16.56 -2.01
CA THR A 76 13.37 -17.09 -2.87
C THR A 76 12.38 -16.01 -3.27
N TYR A 77 11.86 -16.10 -4.50
CA TYR A 77 10.83 -15.18 -4.95
C TYR A 77 9.50 -15.37 -4.18
N THR A 78 9.18 -16.60 -3.79
CA THR A 78 7.97 -16.90 -3.00
C THR A 78 7.98 -16.18 -1.66
N ASP A 79 9.12 -16.19 -0.99
CA ASP A 79 9.30 -15.53 0.30
C ASP A 79 9.28 -14.01 0.15
N SER A 80 9.92 -13.49 -0.91
CA SER A 80 9.83 -12.07 -1.28
C SER A 80 8.39 -11.63 -1.58
N PHE A 81 7.62 -12.48 -2.22
CA PHE A 81 6.20 -12.24 -2.50
C PHE A 81 5.38 -12.25 -1.22
N PHE A 82 5.64 -13.19 -0.30
CA PHE A 82 4.99 -13.23 1.01
C PHE A 82 5.26 -11.94 1.80
N GLU A 83 6.52 -11.50 1.89
CA GLU A 83 6.89 -10.27 2.58
C GLU A 83 6.20 -9.03 1.96
N ALA A 84 6.19 -8.93 0.62
CA ALA A 84 5.52 -7.85 -0.10
C ALA A 84 4.00 -7.86 0.11
N MET A 85 3.37 -9.04 0.06
CA MET A 85 1.93 -9.20 0.25
C MET A 85 1.55 -8.89 1.70
N SER A 86 2.33 -9.36 2.67
CA SER A 86 2.16 -9.05 4.08
C SER A 86 2.24 -7.54 4.35
N GLY A 87 3.19 -6.85 3.69
CA GLY A 87 3.28 -5.40 3.73
C GLY A 87 2.03 -4.73 3.17
N LEU A 88 1.64 -5.06 1.94
CA LEU A 88 0.50 -4.46 1.25
C LEU A 88 -0.85 -4.73 1.94
N THR A 89 -1.03 -5.91 2.53
CA THR A 89 -2.23 -6.22 3.32
C THR A 89 -2.17 -5.65 4.74
N THR A 90 -1.11 -4.92 5.07
CA THR A 90 -0.85 -4.34 6.41
C THR A 90 -0.81 -5.37 7.55
N THR A 91 -0.62 -6.64 7.23
CA THR A 91 -0.55 -7.74 8.20
C THR A 91 0.70 -7.64 9.06
N GLY A 92 1.83 -7.24 8.48
CA GLY A 92 3.09 -7.07 9.20
C GLY A 92 3.79 -8.38 9.57
N ALA A 93 3.27 -9.53 9.16
CA ALA A 93 3.95 -10.80 9.30
C ALA A 93 5.23 -10.80 8.44
N THR A 94 6.32 -11.37 8.97
CA THR A 94 7.62 -11.35 8.29
C THR A 94 8.28 -12.72 8.32
N ILE A 95 9.03 -13.02 7.29
CA ILE A 95 9.94 -14.15 7.23
C ILE A 95 11.38 -13.75 7.57
N LEU A 96 11.66 -12.45 7.69
CA LEU A 96 12.97 -11.94 8.07
C LEU A 96 13.31 -12.41 9.48
N GLY A 97 14.58 -12.81 9.70
CA GLY A 97 15.00 -13.45 10.95
C GLY A 97 14.76 -14.96 11.02
N HIS A 98 14.28 -15.58 9.94
CA HIS A 98 14.22 -17.05 9.85
C HIS A 98 15.62 -17.61 9.48
N ILE A 99 15.84 -18.91 9.73
CA ILE A 99 17.14 -19.62 9.81
C ILE A 99 18.16 -19.25 8.72
N ASP A 100 17.76 -18.86 7.51
CA ASP A 100 18.67 -18.52 6.40
C ASP A 100 18.41 -17.12 5.83
N ILE A 101 17.68 -16.27 6.52
CA ILE A 101 17.28 -14.94 6.03
C ILE A 101 17.71 -13.89 7.04
N ASN A 102 18.29 -12.81 6.58
CA ASN A 102 18.75 -11.70 7.42
C ASN A 102 17.65 -11.17 8.34
N GLU A 103 18.05 -10.72 9.52
CA GLU A 103 17.14 -10.03 10.44
C GLU A 103 16.72 -8.68 9.85
N ILE A 104 15.56 -8.18 10.27
CA ILE A 104 15.01 -6.91 9.77
C ILE A 104 16.01 -5.76 9.95
N GLU A 105 16.73 -5.75 11.09
CA GLU A 105 17.68 -4.71 11.45
C GLU A 105 18.94 -4.69 10.55
N ASN A 106 19.25 -5.80 9.90
CA ASN A 106 20.39 -5.94 9.01
C ASN A 106 20.07 -5.62 7.54
N LEU A 107 18.79 -5.32 7.23
CA LEU A 107 18.42 -4.92 5.88
C LEU A 107 18.97 -3.55 5.51
N PRO A 108 19.44 -3.35 4.26
CA PRO A 108 19.78 -2.03 3.75
C PRO A 108 18.62 -1.03 3.91
N HIS A 109 18.93 0.21 4.24
CA HIS A 109 17.94 1.25 4.56
C HIS A 109 16.91 1.48 3.43
N GLY A 110 17.32 1.37 2.17
CA GLY A 110 16.38 1.51 1.05
C GLY A 110 15.35 0.39 0.99
N LEU A 111 15.72 -0.85 1.30
CA LEU A 111 14.82 -2.00 1.38
C LEU A 111 13.94 -1.95 2.64
N LEU A 112 14.51 -1.54 3.78
CA LEU A 112 13.76 -1.34 5.01
C LEU A 112 12.68 -0.25 4.86
N PHE A 113 13.06 0.85 4.20
CA PHE A 113 12.09 1.89 3.84
C PHE A 113 11.02 1.34 2.88
N TRP A 114 11.41 0.56 1.86
CA TRP A 114 10.46 -0.04 0.93
C TRP A 114 9.44 -0.92 1.64
N ARG A 115 9.92 -1.77 2.55
CA ARG A 115 9.06 -2.63 3.38
C ARG A 115 8.03 -1.83 4.17
N SER A 116 8.46 -0.82 4.90
CA SER A 116 7.57 0.04 5.69
C SER A 116 6.62 0.85 4.80
N PHE A 117 7.10 1.31 3.66
CA PHE A 117 6.31 2.09 2.70
C PHE A 117 5.24 1.24 1.98
N THR A 118 5.48 -0.07 1.76
CA THR A 118 4.41 -0.97 1.24
C THR A 118 3.24 -1.08 2.22
N GLN A 119 3.51 -1.12 3.53
CA GLN A 119 2.45 -1.11 4.54
C GLN A 119 1.67 0.21 4.54
N PHE A 120 2.36 1.34 4.42
CA PHE A 120 1.71 2.65 4.30
C PHE A 120 0.80 2.73 3.07
N ILE A 121 1.26 2.30 1.90
CA ILE A 121 0.45 2.26 0.67
C ILE A 121 -0.73 1.30 0.84
N GLY A 122 -0.51 0.14 1.44
CA GLY A 122 -1.53 -0.86 1.69
C GLY A 122 -2.67 -0.35 2.56
N GLY A 123 -2.35 0.33 3.67
CA GLY A 123 -3.34 0.95 4.55
C GLY A 123 -4.18 2.01 3.86
N MET A 124 -3.55 2.84 3.02
CA MET A 124 -4.27 3.79 2.17
C MET A 124 -5.14 3.10 1.12
N GLY A 125 -4.64 2.03 0.51
CA GLY A 125 -5.34 1.26 -0.51
C GLY A 125 -6.65 0.66 0.02
N ILE A 126 -6.62 0.08 1.21
CA ILE A 126 -7.81 -0.50 1.87
C ILE A 126 -8.88 0.57 2.17
N ILE A 127 -8.48 1.76 2.63
CA ILE A 127 -9.41 2.85 2.90
C ILE A 127 -10.12 3.29 1.62
N VAL A 128 -9.36 3.51 0.54
CA VAL A 128 -9.92 3.93 -0.76
C VAL A 128 -10.82 2.84 -1.34
N PHE A 129 -10.39 1.58 -1.25
CA PHE A 129 -11.16 0.43 -1.71
C PHE A 129 -12.50 0.32 -0.98
N SER A 130 -12.49 0.41 0.35
CA SER A 130 -13.71 0.34 1.17
C SER A 130 -14.72 1.41 0.77
N ILE A 131 -14.27 2.65 0.56
CA ILE A 131 -15.15 3.76 0.16
C ILE A 131 -15.68 3.56 -1.26
N ALA A 132 -14.86 3.05 -2.17
CA ALA A 132 -15.27 2.80 -3.55
C ALA A 132 -16.27 1.65 -3.67
N MET A 133 -16.16 0.63 -2.82
CA MET A 133 -17.01 -0.56 -2.85
C MET A 133 -18.34 -0.40 -2.09
N LEU A 134 -18.38 0.40 -1.02
CA LEU A 134 -19.59 0.63 -0.23
C LEU A 134 -20.82 1.02 -1.09
N PRO A 135 -20.75 1.96 -2.03
CA PRO A 135 -21.86 2.30 -2.90
C PRO A 135 -22.27 1.17 -3.86
N LEU A 136 -21.31 0.34 -4.30
CA LEU A 136 -21.54 -0.77 -5.23
C LEU A 136 -22.26 -1.95 -4.54
N LEU A 137 -21.99 -2.17 -3.25
CA LEU A 137 -22.63 -3.21 -2.44
C LEU A 137 -24.04 -2.84 -1.98
N GLY A 138 -24.51 -1.61 -2.26
CA GLY A 138 -25.81 -1.14 -1.81
C GLY A 138 -25.97 -1.06 -0.29
N MET A 139 -24.89 -1.24 0.44
CA MET A 139 -24.84 -1.21 1.90
C MET A 139 -24.57 0.22 2.38
N GLY A 140 -25.58 0.85 2.83
CA GLY A 140 -25.55 2.19 3.42
C GLY A 140 -26.53 3.13 2.74
N GLY A 141 -27.37 3.77 3.49
CA GLY A 141 -28.28 4.91 3.22
C GLY A 141 -28.70 5.30 1.80
N VAL A 142 -27.98 4.86 0.79
CA VAL A 142 -28.21 5.17 -0.62
C VAL A 142 -29.47 4.50 -1.16
N GLN A 143 -29.84 3.31 -0.66
CA GLN A 143 -31.10 2.69 -1.04
C GLN A 143 -32.30 3.37 -0.37
N LEU A 144 -32.19 3.79 0.87
CA LEU A 144 -33.23 4.60 1.53
C LEU A 144 -33.37 5.97 0.85
N PHE A 145 -32.25 6.59 0.47
CA PHE A 145 -32.27 7.89 -0.22
C PHE A 145 -32.77 7.80 -1.66
N LYS A 146 -32.54 6.67 -2.36
CA LYS A 146 -33.11 6.41 -3.70
C LYS A 146 -34.63 6.16 -3.65
N ALA A 147 -35.14 5.64 -2.54
CA ALA A 147 -36.60 5.45 -2.36
C ALA A 147 -37.33 6.75 -2.07
N GLU A 148 -36.66 7.78 -1.51
CA GLU A 148 -37.28 9.06 -1.16
C GLU A 148 -37.09 10.17 -2.19
N VAL A 149 -36.12 10.06 -3.12
CA VAL A 149 -35.85 11.08 -4.15
C VAL A 149 -35.97 10.47 -5.52
N ALA A 150 -37.14 10.61 -6.12
CA ALA A 150 -37.38 10.32 -7.53
C ALA A 150 -36.65 11.34 -8.41
N GLY A 151 -35.48 10.96 -8.96
CA GLY A 151 -34.74 11.77 -9.93
C GLY A 151 -33.41 11.13 -10.36
N PRO A 152 -32.97 11.35 -11.62
CA PRO A 152 -31.77 10.73 -12.17
C PRO A 152 -30.52 11.43 -11.63
N THR A 153 -29.88 10.91 -10.57
CA THR A 153 -28.68 11.52 -9.96
C THR A 153 -27.55 10.53 -9.73
N ALA A 154 -27.21 9.75 -10.76
CA ALA A 154 -25.98 8.95 -10.75
C ALA A 154 -24.71 9.84 -10.70
N ASP A 155 -24.77 11.04 -11.23
CA ASP A 155 -23.66 12.01 -11.29
C ASP A 155 -23.27 12.64 -9.96
N LYS A 156 -24.10 12.58 -8.92
CA LYS A 156 -23.83 13.25 -7.63
C LYS A 156 -23.05 12.39 -6.62
N LEU A 157 -22.89 11.08 -6.87
CA LEU A 157 -22.17 10.20 -5.95
C LEU A 157 -20.65 10.26 -6.13
N THR A 158 -20.18 10.38 -7.36
CA THR A 158 -18.75 10.41 -7.71
C THR A 158 -17.97 11.57 -7.05
N PRO A 159 -18.48 12.82 -7.02
CA PRO A 159 -17.77 13.92 -6.34
C PRO A 159 -17.66 13.71 -4.82
N ARG A 160 -18.70 13.16 -4.19
CA ARG A 160 -18.71 12.91 -2.73
C ARG A 160 -17.71 11.80 -2.34
N VAL A 161 -17.67 10.70 -3.07
CA VAL A 161 -16.70 9.60 -2.84
C VAL A 161 -15.27 10.11 -2.96
N LYS A 162 -14.97 10.87 -4.02
CA LYS A 162 -13.64 11.47 -4.22
C LYS A 162 -13.25 12.43 -3.10
N GLN A 163 -14.18 13.25 -2.63
CA GLN A 163 -13.94 14.20 -1.56
C GLN A 163 -13.73 13.50 -0.22
N THR A 164 -14.54 12.49 0.10
CA THR A 164 -14.38 11.67 1.31
C THR A 164 -13.03 10.95 1.31
N ALA A 165 -12.64 10.34 0.19
CA ALA A 165 -11.34 9.70 0.04
C ALA A 165 -10.19 10.69 0.30
N LYS A 166 -10.28 11.92 -0.24
CA LYS A 166 -9.27 12.97 -0.02
C LYS A 166 -9.15 13.37 1.45
N TYR A 167 -10.27 13.51 2.17
CA TYR A 167 -10.24 13.82 3.60
C TYR A 167 -9.61 12.69 4.42
N LEU A 168 -10.00 11.44 4.18
CA LEU A 168 -9.43 10.31 4.89
C LEU A 168 -7.94 10.14 4.61
N TRP A 169 -7.50 10.37 3.37
CA TRP A 169 -6.09 10.41 3.02
C TRP A 169 -5.33 11.50 3.80
N SER A 170 -5.90 12.69 3.87
CA SER A 170 -5.27 13.80 4.60
C SER A 170 -5.14 13.50 6.09
N ILE A 171 -6.15 12.86 6.69
CA ILE A 171 -6.13 12.44 8.10
C ILE A 171 -5.07 11.35 8.30
N TYR A 172 -5.03 10.34 7.42
CA TYR A 172 -4.07 9.25 7.50
C TYR A 172 -2.62 9.75 7.42
N VAL A 173 -2.32 10.60 6.45
CA VAL A 173 -1.01 11.25 6.33
C VAL A 173 -0.72 12.13 7.55
N GLY A 174 -1.71 12.86 8.04
CA GLY A 174 -1.59 13.67 9.25
C GLY A 174 -1.16 12.85 10.48
N PHE A 175 -1.78 11.67 10.69
CA PHE A 175 -1.38 10.77 11.77
C PHE A 175 0.06 10.27 11.62
N VAL A 176 0.48 9.92 10.40
CA VAL A 176 1.87 9.52 10.14
C VAL A 176 2.85 10.64 10.51
N ILE A 177 2.58 11.87 10.08
CA ILE A 177 3.44 13.03 10.38
C ILE A 177 3.54 13.28 11.89
N ILE A 178 2.38 13.30 12.59
CA ILE A 178 2.33 13.52 14.03
C ILE A 178 3.09 12.42 14.77
N LEU A 179 2.86 11.15 14.41
CA LEU A 179 3.54 10.03 15.06
C LEU A 179 5.04 10.04 14.80
N THR A 180 5.46 10.32 13.56
CA THR A 180 6.89 10.48 13.23
C THR A 180 7.55 11.53 14.11
N PHE A 181 6.89 12.67 14.29
CA PHE A 181 7.41 13.76 15.13
C PHE A 181 7.50 13.37 16.61
N ILE A 182 6.49 12.68 17.14
CA ILE A 182 6.48 12.19 18.52
C ILE A 182 7.61 11.18 18.74
N LEU A 183 7.78 10.20 17.85
CA LEU A 183 8.82 9.18 17.97
C LEU A 183 10.24 9.80 17.85
N TRP A 184 10.41 10.77 16.97
CA TRP A 184 11.66 11.49 16.82
C TRP A 184 12.03 12.26 18.10
N ILE A 185 11.10 12.97 18.73
CA ILE A 185 11.31 13.65 20.02
C ILE A 185 11.57 12.65 21.14
N ALA A 186 10.96 11.46 21.08
CA ALA A 186 11.18 10.39 22.04
C ALA A 186 12.59 9.75 21.96
N GLY A 187 13.42 10.18 20.98
CA GLY A 187 14.83 9.78 20.87
C GLY A 187 15.12 8.77 19.76
N MET A 188 14.16 8.43 18.92
CA MET A 188 14.40 7.60 17.73
C MET A 188 15.14 8.39 16.64
N THR A 189 15.92 7.70 15.79
CA THR A 189 16.43 8.34 14.58
C THR A 189 15.27 8.78 13.69
N PHE A 190 15.45 9.81 12.88
CA PHE A 190 14.39 10.27 11.99
C PHE A 190 13.94 9.18 11.00
N PHE A 191 14.88 8.36 10.53
CA PHE A 191 14.61 7.25 9.64
C PHE A 191 13.73 6.18 10.31
N ASP A 192 14.10 5.75 11.52
CA ASP A 192 13.32 4.76 12.27
C ASP A 192 11.94 5.32 12.63
N ALA A 193 11.86 6.57 13.04
CA ALA A 193 10.60 7.23 13.38
C ALA A 193 9.61 7.22 12.21
N ILE A 194 10.06 7.49 10.97
CA ILE A 194 9.19 7.46 9.79
C ILE A 194 8.79 6.03 9.42
N CYS A 195 9.72 5.07 9.46
CA CYS A 195 9.42 3.67 9.18
C CYS A 195 8.43 3.08 10.19
N HIS A 196 8.64 3.33 11.47
CA HIS A 196 7.71 2.89 12.53
C HIS A 196 6.34 3.59 12.44
N SER A 197 6.30 4.85 12.03
CA SER A 197 5.02 5.55 11.83
C SER A 197 4.22 4.95 10.69
N PHE A 198 4.86 4.58 9.57
CA PHE A 198 4.22 3.90 8.46
C PHE A 198 3.59 2.58 8.88
N THR A 199 4.33 1.76 9.61
CA THR A 199 3.85 0.44 10.05
C THR A 199 2.78 0.55 11.13
N THR A 200 2.95 1.42 12.13
CA THR A 200 2.02 1.57 13.25
C THR A 200 0.66 2.10 12.79
N VAL A 201 0.64 3.18 12.00
CA VAL A 201 -0.61 3.77 11.53
C VAL A 201 -1.35 2.82 10.59
N SER A 202 -0.65 2.11 9.71
CA SER A 202 -1.27 1.16 8.78
C SER A 202 -1.84 -0.08 9.47
N TYR A 203 -1.25 -0.52 10.59
CA TYR A 203 -1.68 -1.72 11.31
C TYR A 203 -2.88 -1.49 12.23
N THR A 204 -3.20 -0.25 12.57
CA THR A 204 -4.22 0.10 13.58
C THR A 204 -5.59 -0.52 13.29
N HIS A 205 -6.02 -0.62 12.03
CA HIS A 205 -7.31 -1.18 11.66
C HIS A 205 -7.41 -2.71 11.87
N LEU A 206 -6.29 -3.43 11.83
CA LEU A 206 -6.26 -4.87 12.10
C LEU A 206 -6.32 -5.16 13.61
N ARG A 207 -5.63 -4.37 14.41
CA ARG A 207 -5.49 -4.59 15.86
C ARG A 207 -6.69 -4.14 16.68
N ALA A 208 -7.56 -3.31 16.14
CA ALA A 208 -8.72 -2.77 16.85
C ALA A 208 -9.66 -3.84 17.41
N HIS A 209 -9.65 -5.06 16.86
CA HIS A 209 -10.47 -6.18 17.31
C HIS A 209 -9.77 -7.13 18.30
N GLU A 210 -8.46 -7.05 18.47
CA GLU A 210 -7.70 -7.96 19.34
C GLU A 210 -7.59 -7.48 20.78
N THR A 211 -7.83 -6.20 21.05
CA THR A 211 -7.63 -5.60 22.39
C THR A 211 -8.77 -5.83 23.38
N SER A 212 -9.82 -6.57 23.01
CA SER A 212 -10.97 -6.81 23.90
C SER A 212 -10.87 -8.06 24.79
N ARG A 213 -9.72 -8.74 24.85
CA ARG A 213 -9.55 -10.01 25.59
C ARG A 213 -8.33 -10.10 26.50
N TYR A 214 -7.79 -8.97 26.97
CA TYR A 214 -6.81 -8.99 28.07
C TYR A 214 -7.23 -8.07 29.17
#